data_9d9257b239f7a0e77aa260d68b740bca
#
_entry.id   9d9257b239f7a0e77aa260d68b740bca
#
_cell.length_a   1.000
_cell.length_b   1.000
_cell.length_c   1.000
_cell.angle_alpha   90.00
_cell.angle_beta   90.00
_cell.angle_gamma   90.00
#
_symmetry.space_group_name_H-M   'P 1'
#
loop_
_entity.id
_entity.type
_entity.pdbx_description
1 polymer ?
#
loop_
_entity_poly.entity_id
_entity_poly.type
_entity_poly.pdbx_seq_one_letter_code
_entity_poly.pdbx_strand_id
1 'polypeptide(L)'
;MNVSMEAPRTPQHDLVAMAAALRGALLQRVEQGIQSSGLKSYFAYLVAKRLMFVGPLTVAALSEQLRQNSHVIQETMHLMLEQGLVMQQEQAWAITDAGRNALTAANDTGEQVLEDIRSAIGASACDQLVAGMREALTALRRAA
;
A
#
# COMPACT_ATOMS: atom_id res chain seq x y z
N MET A 1 25.95 -5.68 39.94
CA MET A 1 25.68 -5.11 38.59
C MET A 1 25.46 -6.25 37.61
N ASN A 2 24.23 -6.54 37.31
CA ASN A 2 23.92 -7.47 36.24
C ASN A 2 24.06 -6.73 34.89
N VAL A 3 25.21 -6.92 34.28
CA VAL A 3 25.34 -6.58 32.85
C VAL A 3 24.59 -7.67 32.11
N SER A 4 23.38 -7.38 31.68
CA SER A 4 22.68 -8.23 30.72
C SER A 4 23.53 -8.24 29.47
N MET A 5 24.32 -9.27 29.28
CA MET A 5 24.94 -9.56 28.00
C MET A 5 23.81 -9.93 27.05
N GLU A 6 23.26 -8.92 26.35
CA GLU A 6 22.45 -9.22 25.20
C GLU A 6 23.30 -10.03 24.23
N ALA A 7 22.80 -11.21 23.87
CA ALA A 7 23.44 -12.00 22.83
C ALA A 7 23.59 -11.13 21.58
N PRO A 8 24.71 -11.16 20.88
CA PRO A 8 24.90 -10.36 19.67
C PRO A 8 23.78 -10.71 18.69
N ARG A 9 22.98 -9.70 18.35
CA ARG A 9 21.90 -9.84 17.35
C ARG A 9 22.53 -10.21 16.01
N THR A 10 22.08 -11.31 15.43
CA THR A 10 22.54 -11.66 14.08
C THR A 10 21.97 -10.66 13.07
N PRO A 11 22.71 -10.31 12.00
CA PRO A 11 22.21 -9.39 10.98
C PRO A 11 20.86 -9.81 10.37
N GLN A 12 20.57 -11.11 10.35
CA GLN A 12 19.31 -11.65 9.85
C GLN A 12 18.12 -11.29 10.75
N HIS A 13 18.29 -11.33 12.08
CA HIS A 13 17.23 -10.93 13.01
C HIS A 13 16.96 -9.43 12.92
N ASP A 14 17.99 -8.64 12.77
CA ASP A 14 17.83 -7.18 12.60
C ASP A 14 17.14 -6.83 11.29
N LEU A 15 17.46 -7.52 10.20
CA LEU A 15 16.82 -7.27 8.90
C LEU A 15 15.31 -7.52 8.94
N VAL A 16 14.88 -8.67 9.46
CA VAL A 16 13.44 -9.01 9.54
C VAL A 16 12.72 -8.06 10.50
N ALA A 17 13.30 -7.80 11.67
CA ALA A 17 12.72 -6.89 12.66
C ALA A 17 12.59 -5.47 12.12
N MET A 18 13.62 -4.96 11.45
CA MET A 18 13.61 -3.63 10.86
C MET A 18 12.63 -3.54 9.68
N ALA A 19 12.55 -4.56 8.84
CA ALA A 19 11.59 -4.60 7.74
C ALA A 19 10.15 -4.59 8.27
N ALA A 20 9.85 -5.36 9.31
CA ALA A 20 8.54 -5.39 9.95
C ALA A 20 8.19 -4.04 10.60
N ALA A 21 9.13 -3.43 11.32
CA ALA A 21 8.95 -2.13 11.95
C ALA A 21 8.74 -1.01 10.92
N LEU A 22 9.53 -0.99 9.86
CA LEU A 22 9.40 -0.03 8.77
C LEU A 22 8.05 -0.18 8.06
N ARG A 23 7.65 -1.40 7.74
CA ARG A 23 6.34 -1.69 7.16
C ARG A 23 5.21 -1.18 8.04
N GLY A 24 5.26 -1.46 9.34
CA GLY A 24 4.24 -1.00 10.30
C GLY A 24 4.14 0.51 10.36
N ALA A 25 5.27 1.21 10.46
CA ALA A 25 5.32 2.67 10.51
C ALA A 25 4.80 3.31 9.20
N LEU A 26 5.20 2.78 8.06
CA LEU A 26 4.75 3.26 6.75
C LEU A 26 3.25 3.04 6.56
N LEU A 27 2.75 1.84 6.86
CA LEU A 27 1.32 1.53 6.74
C LEU A 27 0.47 2.41 7.65
N GLN A 28 0.90 2.65 8.87
CA GLN A 28 0.18 3.52 9.80
C GLN A 28 0.02 4.94 9.24
N ARG A 29 1.09 5.51 8.71
CA ARG A 29 1.07 6.84 8.08
C ARG A 29 0.18 6.87 6.85
N VAL A 30 0.32 5.86 5.99
CA VAL A 30 -0.46 5.75 4.74
C VAL A 30 -1.94 5.54 5.05
N GLU A 31 -2.29 4.68 6.00
CA GLU A 31 -3.67 4.45 6.41
C GLU A 31 -4.34 5.70 6.97
N GLN A 32 -3.64 6.48 7.78
CA GLN A 32 -4.15 7.77 8.29
C GLN A 32 -4.49 8.72 7.14
N GLY A 33 -3.63 8.82 6.15
CA GLY A 33 -3.86 9.65 4.97
C GLY A 33 -4.99 9.11 4.08
N ILE A 34 -5.08 7.80 3.92
CA ILE A 34 -6.15 7.15 3.16
C ILE A 34 -7.50 7.42 3.81
N GLN A 35 -7.61 7.28 5.13
CA GLN A 35 -8.86 7.58 5.86
C GLN A 35 -9.27 9.03 5.69
N SER A 36 -8.32 9.95 5.71
CA SER A 36 -8.57 11.37 5.47
C SER A 36 -8.98 11.68 4.03
N SER A 37 -8.57 10.85 3.06
CA SER A 37 -8.89 11.03 1.64
C SER A 37 -10.32 10.63 1.25
N GLY A 38 -10.99 9.85 2.08
CA GLY A 38 -12.32 9.29 1.81
C GLY A 38 -12.33 7.84 1.34
N LEU A 39 -11.17 7.24 1.06
CA LEU A 39 -11.08 5.82 0.66
C LEU A 39 -11.28 4.84 1.82
N LYS A 40 -11.08 5.28 3.04
CA LYS A 40 -11.32 4.58 4.31
C LYS A 40 -10.46 3.35 4.60
N SER A 41 -9.85 2.70 3.60
CA SER A 41 -8.95 1.57 3.85
C SER A 41 -7.85 1.48 2.80
N TYR A 42 -6.74 0.86 3.18
CA TYR A 42 -5.65 0.58 2.25
C TYR A 42 -6.11 -0.33 1.10
N PHE A 43 -7.01 -1.26 1.38
CA PHE A 43 -7.55 -2.15 0.36
C PHE A 43 -8.41 -1.40 -0.67
N ALA A 44 -9.27 -0.47 -0.22
CA ALA A 44 -10.02 0.41 -1.13
C ALA A 44 -9.06 1.28 -1.98
N TYR A 45 -7.96 1.73 -1.42
CA TYR A 45 -6.91 2.43 -2.16
C TYR A 45 -6.31 1.56 -3.27
N LEU A 46 -5.99 0.28 -2.99
CA LEU A 46 -5.46 -0.64 -4.00
C LEU A 46 -6.47 -0.89 -5.13
N VAL A 47 -7.74 -1.06 -4.79
CA VAL A 47 -8.82 -1.22 -5.77
C VAL A 47 -8.96 0.02 -6.65
N ALA A 48 -9.04 1.20 -6.03
CA ALA A 48 -9.15 2.47 -6.76
C ALA A 48 -7.97 2.65 -7.72
N LYS A 49 -6.79 2.32 -7.28
CA LYS A 49 -5.56 2.40 -8.09
C LYS A 49 -5.63 1.49 -9.31
N ARG A 50 -6.10 0.26 -9.16
CA ARG A 50 -6.29 -0.66 -10.29
C ARG A 50 -7.33 -0.15 -11.28
N LEU A 51 -8.47 0.31 -10.81
CA LEU A 51 -9.53 0.87 -11.66
C LEU A 51 -9.07 2.12 -12.41
N MET A 52 -8.25 2.95 -11.77
CA MET A 52 -7.70 4.15 -12.39
C MET A 52 -6.71 3.83 -13.52
N PHE A 53 -5.79 2.90 -13.28
CA PHE A 53 -4.69 2.61 -14.22
C PHE A 53 -5.04 1.59 -15.29
N VAL A 54 -5.90 0.63 -14.99
CA VAL A 54 -6.28 -0.43 -15.95
C VAL A 54 -7.58 -0.08 -16.68
N GLY A 55 -8.50 0.61 -16.01
CA GLY A 55 -9.84 0.88 -16.48
C GLY A 55 -10.88 -0.03 -15.81
N PRO A 56 -12.11 -0.12 -16.32
CA PRO A 56 -13.15 -0.95 -15.72
C PRO A 56 -12.73 -2.41 -15.60
N LEU A 57 -12.97 -3.00 -14.42
CA LEU A 57 -12.61 -4.39 -14.12
C LEU A 57 -13.79 -5.10 -13.46
N THR A 58 -13.91 -6.40 -13.77
CA THR A 58 -14.85 -7.30 -13.09
C THR A 58 -14.33 -7.70 -11.71
N VAL A 59 -15.22 -8.20 -10.86
CA VAL A 59 -14.82 -8.77 -9.56
C VAL A 59 -13.79 -9.89 -9.74
N ALA A 60 -13.97 -10.76 -10.75
CA ALA A 60 -13.03 -11.84 -11.04
C ALA A 60 -11.63 -11.31 -11.40
N ALA A 61 -11.55 -10.29 -12.24
CA ALA A 61 -10.27 -9.67 -12.62
C ALA A 61 -9.59 -8.98 -11.42
N LEU A 62 -10.35 -8.25 -10.61
CA LEU A 62 -9.82 -7.63 -9.38
C LEU A 62 -9.33 -8.69 -8.37
N SER A 63 -10.09 -9.75 -8.20
CA SER A 63 -9.71 -10.87 -7.32
C SER A 63 -8.38 -11.49 -7.75
N GLU A 64 -8.20 -11.73 -9.04
CA GLU A 64 -6.96 -12.27 -9.60
C GLU A 64 -5.79 -11.31 -9.43
N GLN A 65 -5.96 -10.05 -9.82
CA GLN A 65 -4.89 -9.05 -9.80
C GLN A 65 -4.44 -8.68 -8.38
N LEU A 66 -5.37 -8.60 -7.45
CA LEU A 66 -5.08 -8.25 -6.05
C LEU A 66 -4.83 -9.48 -5.17
N ARG A 67 -4.98 -10.68 -5.71
CA ARG A 67 -4.85 -11.96 -4.99
C ARG A 67 -5.71 -11.99 -3.74
N GLN A 68 -6.97 -11.58 -3.89
CA GLN A 68 -7.95 -11.52 -2.82
C GLN A 68 -9.19 -12.34 -3.18
N ASN A 69 -9.87 -12.83 -2.16
CA ASN A 69 -11.11 -13.55 -2.29
C ASN A 69 -12.18 -12.65 -2.94
N SER A 70 -12.98 -13.21 -3.86
CA SER A 70 -14.06 -12.49 -4.55
C SER A 70 -15.06 -11.86 -3.60
N HIS A 71 -15.35 -12.50 -2.47
CA HIS A 71 -16.26 -11.97 -1.46
C HIS A 71 -15.74 -10.67 -0.83
N VAL A 72 -14.45 -10.62 -0.52
CA VAL A 72 -13.78 -9.41 0.00
C VAL A 72 -13.84 -8.29 -1.04
N ILE A 73 -13.60 -8.61 -2.32
CA ILE A 73 -13.71 -7.64 -3.41
C ILE A 73 -15.14 -7.10 -3.50
N GLN A 74 -16.15 -7.97 -3.49
CA GLN A 74 -17.55 -7.55 -3.58
C GLN A 74 -17.97 -6.65 -2.42
N GLU A 75 -17.60 -7.00 -1.19
CA GLU A 75 -17.88 -6.16 -0.03
C GLU A 75 -17.25 -4.77 -0.17
N THR A 76 -15.98 -4.72 -0.59
CA THR A 76 -15.28 -3.47 -0.81
C THR A 76 -15.96 -2.63 -1.90
N MET A 77 -16.36 -3.27 -3.00
CA MET A 77 -17.06 -2.57 -4.08
C MET A 77 -18.39 -1.99 -3.64
N HIS A 78 -19.17 -2.73 -2.85
CA HIS A 78 -20.43 -2.22 -2.31
C HIS A 78 -20.24 -1.03 -1.38
N LEU A 79 -19.24 -1.07 -0.50
CA LEU A 79 -18.92 0.06 0.36
C LEU A 79 -18.46 1.28 -0.45
N MET A 80 -17.62 1.08 -1.44
CA MET A 80 -17.17 2.16 -2.32
C MET A 80 -18.30 2.73 -3.19
N LEU A 81 -19.25 1.88 -3.61
CA LEU A 81 -20.44 2.31 -4.33
C LEU A 81 -21.32 3.22 -3.46
N GLU A 82 -21.57 2.83 -2.21
CA GLU A 82 -22.32 3.64 -1.25
C GLU A 82 -21.68 5.01 -1.02
N GLN A 83 -20.37 5.08 -1.10
CA GLN A 83 -19.59 6.32 -0.96
C GLN A 83 -19.51 7.13 -2.26
N GLY A 84 -20.03 6.60 -3.36
CA GLY A 84 -19.97 7.26 -4.67
C GLY A 84 -18.58 7.24 -5.33
N LEU A 85 -17.68 6.37 -4.88
CA LEU A 85 -16.30 6.28 -5.37
C LEU A 85 -16.15 5.39 -6.60
N VAL A 86 -17.05 4.44 -6.78
CA VAL A 86 -17.11 3.54 -7.94
C VAL A 86 -18.53 3.46 -8.48
N MET A 87 -18.64 3.00 -9.70
CA MET A 87 -19.92 2.77 -10.39
C MET A 87 -19.88 1.44 -11.13
N GLN A 88 -21.04 0.81 -11.27
CA GLN A 88 -21.17 -0.37 -12.11
C GLN A 88 -21.41 0.04 -13.57
N GLN A 89 -20.67 -0.61 -14.47
CA GLN A 89 -20.87 -0.55 -15.91
C GLN A 89 -21.04 -1.99 -16.41
N GLU A 90 -22.27 -2.44 -16.60
CA GLU A 90 -22.60 -3.82 -16.91
C GLU A 90 -22.12 -4.76 -15.80
N GLN A 91 -21.14 -5.62 -16.05
CA GLN A 91 -20.54 -6.52 -15.05
C GLN A 91 -19.21 -6.02 -14.52
N ALA A 92 -18.75 -4.87 -15.00
CA ALA A 92 -17.50 -4.26 -14.57
C ALA A 92 -17.74 -3.12 -13.59
N TRP A 93 -16.71 -2.82 -12.81
CA TRP A 93 -16.66 -1.69 -11.90
C TRP A 93 -15.72 -0.64 -12.47
N ALA A 94 -16.12 0.62 -12.42
CA ALA A 94 -15.33 1.76 -12.85
C ALA A 94 -15.18 2.76 -11.71
N ILE A 95 -14.08 3.52 -11.73
CA ILE A 95 -13.86 4.60 -10.77
C ILE A 95 -14.65 5.85 -11.22
N THR A 96 -15.26 6.55 -10.27
CA THR A 96 -15.94 7.83 -10.48
C THR A 96 -14.95 8.98 -10.36
N ASP A 97 -15.39 10.20 -10.72
CA ASP A 97 -14.59 11.41 -10.47
C ASP A 97 -14.30 11.60 -8.98
N ALA A 98 -15.27 11.35 -8.13
CA ALA A 98 -15.07 11.37 -6.68
C ALA A 98 -14.02 10.34 -6.22
N GLY A 99 -14.05 9.15 -6.82
CA GLY A 99 -13.04 8.11 -6.57
C GLY A 99 -11.64 8.53 -7.02
N ARG A 100 -11.52 9.16 -8.19
CA ARG A 100 -10.25 9.71 -8.68
C ARG A 100 -9.69 10.79 -7.76
N ASN A 101 -10.55 11.69 -7.29
CA ASN A 101 -10.16 12.75 -6.37
C ASN A 101 -9.68 12.17 -5.02
N ALA A 102 -10.38 11.18 -4.49
CA ALA A 102 -9.99 10.47 -3.28
C ALA A 102 -8.64 9.75 -3.44
N LEU A 103 -8.42 9.10 -4.59
CA LEU A 103 -7.15 8.44 -4.91
C LEU A 103 -6.00 9.45 -5.01
N THR A 104 -6.21 10.58 -5.65
CA THR A 104 -5.21 11.66 -5.74
C THR A 104 -4.82 12.16 -4.35
N ALA A 105 -5.78 12.40 -3.48
CA ALA A 105 -5.52 12.83 -2.11
C ALA A 105 -4.75 11.77 -1.31
N ALA A 106 -5.05 10.48 -1.50
CA ALA A 106 -4.31 9.39 -0.87
C ALA A 106 -2.87 9.29 -1.39
N ASN A 107 -2.66 9.46 -2.69
CA ASN A 107 -1.32 9.48 -3.29
C ASN A 107 -0.47 10.64 -2.77
N ASP A 108 -1.05 11.82 -2.57
CA ASP A 108 -0.35 12.97 -1.99
C ASP A 108 0.19 12.64 -0.59
N THR A 109 -0.53 11.88 0.19
CA THR A 109 -0.04 11.40 1.50
C THR A 109 1.17 10.48 1.35
N GLY A 110 1.16 9.58 0.38
CA GLY A 110 2.32 8.71 0.08
C GLY A 110 3.56 9.52 -0.31
N GLU A 111 3.40 10.53 -1.14
CA GLU A 111 4.47 11.46 -1.52
C GLU A 111 4.99 12.25 -0.31
N GLN A 112 4.13 12.67 0.57
CA GLN A 112 4.52 13.38 1.80
C GLN A 112 5.34 12.48 2.73
N VAL A 113 4.97 11.21 2.89
CA VAL A 113 5.75 10.24 3.67
C VAL A 113 7.14 10.05 3.08
N LEU A 114 7.24 9.93 1.76
CA LEU A 114 8.53 9.82 1.07
C LEU A 114 9.39 11.06 1.30
N GLU A 115 8.81 12.25 1.23
CA GLU A 115 9.51 13.51 1.47
C GLU A 115 10.00 13.63 2.91
N ASP A 116 9.20 13.19 3.88
CA ASP A 116 9.58 13.14 5.30
C ASP A 116 10.80 12.24 5.52
N ILE A 117 10.83 11.07 4.88
CA ILE A 117 11.98 10.16 4.93
C ILE A 117 13.20 10.81 4.26
N ARG A 118 13.01 11.37 3.09
CA ARG A 118 14.10 12.03 2.35
C ARG A 118 14.71 13.18 3.13
N SER A 119 13.89 13.96 3.82
CA SER A 119 14.34 15.06 4.69
C SER A 119 15.11 14.54 5.92
N ALA A 120 14.73 13.39 6.46
CA ALA A 120 15.33 12.82 7.64
C ALA A 120 16.68 12.15 7.38
N ILE A 121 16.82 11.40 6.28
CA ILE A 121 18.01 10.59 5.98
C ILE A 121 18.83 11.10 4.78
N GLY A 122 18.33 12.08 4.04
CA GLY A 122 18.92 12.60 2.81
C GLY A 122 18.45 11.90 1.55
N ALA A 123 18.50 12.59 0.43
CA ALA A 123 18.02 12.07 -0.86
C ALA A 123 18.78 10.81 -1.31
N SER A 124 20.09 10.82 -1.20
CA SER A 124 20.94 9.68 -1.61
C SER A 124 20.65 8.43 -0.80
N ALA A 125 20.57 8.53 0.53
CA ALA A 125 20.25 7.40 1.40
C ALA A 125 18.83 6.88 1.14
N CYS A 126 17.87 7.76 0.90
CA CYS A 126 16.49 7.40 0.56
C CYS A 126 16.44 6.62 -0.76
N ASP A 127 17.11 7.07 -1.79
CA ASP A 127 17.18 6.41 -3.10
C ASP A 127 17.85 5.03 -2.99
N GLN A 128 18.92 4.93 -2.22
CA GLN A 128 19.61 3.66 -1.95
C GLN A 128 18.71 2.68 -1.19
N LEU A 129 17.94 3.14 -0.22
CA LEU A 129 16.99 2.31 0.53
C LEU A 129 15.93 1.72 -0.41
N VAL A 130 15.31 2.55 -1.24
CA VAL A 130 14.28 2.11 -2.19
C VAL A 130 14.87 1.13 -3.21
N ALA A 131 16.04 1.41 -3.76
CA ALA A 131 16.73 0.54 -4.71
C ALA A 131 17.08 -0.80 -4.08
N GLY A 132 17.62 -0.81 -2.87
CA GLY A 132 17.96 -2.03 -2.13
C GLY A 132 16.73 -2.89 -1.82
N MET A 133 15.64 -2.27 -1.40
CA MET A 133 14.37 -2.97 -1.15
C MET A 133 13.81 -3.60 -2.43
N ARG A 134 13.89 -2.90 -3.54
CA ARG A 134 13.43 -3.40 -4.85
C ARG A 134 14.26 -4.60 -5.31
N GLU A 135 15.57 -4.53 -5.20
CA GLU A 135 16.47 -5.64 -5.53
C GLU A 135 16.22 -6.85 -4.65
N ALA A 136 16.08 -6.65 -3.34
CA ALA A 136 15.78 -7.73 -2.39
C ALA A 136 14.45 -8.42 -2.71
N LEU A 137 13.41 -7.63 -2.99
CA LEU A 137 12.09 -8.16 -3.36
C LEU A 137 12.17 -8.97 -4.66
N THR A 138 12.87 -8.48 -5.66
CA THR A 138 13.08 -9.18 -6.94
C THR A 138 13.81 -10.51 -6.73
N ALA A 139 14.87 -10.51 -5.93
CA ALA A 139 15.64 -11.71 -5.62
C ALA A 139 14.79 -12.77 -4.89
N LEU A 140 14.01 -12.37 -3.90
CA LEU A 140 13.14 -13.28 -3.15
C LEU A 140 12.04 -13.88 -4.03
N ARG A 141 11.48 -13.10 -4.93
CA ARG A 141 10.45 -13.58 -5.88
C ARG A 141 10.99 -14.57 -6.89
N ARG A 142 12.23 -14.41 -7.32
CA ARG A 142 12.90 -15.36 -8.23
C ARG A 142 13.27 -16.68 -7.55
N ALA A 143 13.56 -16.64 -6.26
CA ALA A 143 13.94 -17.82 -5.48
C ALA A 143 12.73 -18.66 -5.01
N ALA A 144 11.52 -18.14 -5.14
CA ALA A 144 10.29 -18.80 -4.71
C ALA A 144 9.79 -19.82 -5.73
#